data_f1cf689841e19e22ceb479ed7678a3da
#
_entry.id   f1cf689841e19e22ceb479ed7678a3da
#
_cell.length_a   1.000
_cell.length_b   1.000
_cell.length_c   1.000
_cell.angle_alpha   90.00
_cell.angle_beta   90.00
_cell.angle_gamma   90.00
#
_symmetry.space_group_name_H-M   'P 1'
#
loop_
_entity.id
_entity.type
_entity.pdbx_description
1 polymer ?
#
loop_
_entity_poly.entity_id
_entity_poly.type
_entity_poly.pdbx_seq_one_letter_code
_entity_poly.pdbx_strand_id
1 'polypeptide(L)'
;MSLTSRDGWWVPEVALSIILREVNDLKDMLPFCKQKRRVVQAGGNIGIWPKELSKHFDSVVTFEPDALNHQALVMNVGDVENIDIHNLALGEKYGAGSMDHIDPRNIGAHQIKDGDEFQIVSIDRFGYNDVDFLQLDVEGFEHFAILGAMETIQKSWPVICLELKGIGKRYGHPDEDTINLLESIGYTIRSRIHRDIVFVRN
;
A
#
# COMPACT_ATOMS: atom_id res chain seq x y z
N MET A 1 11.17 13.29 -16.38
CA MET A 1 10.25 12.35 -17.03
C MET A 1 8.89 13.00 -17.13
N SER A 2 8.07 12.69 -18.14
CA SER A 2 6.75 13.27 -18.36
C SER A 2 5.64 12.26 -18.11
N LEU A 3 4.41 12.76 -17.93
CA LEU A 3 3.21 11.93 -17.87
C LEU A 3 2.53 11.92 -19.23
N THR A 4 1.91 10.81 -19.57
CA THR A 4 1.08 10.63 -20.76
C THR A 4 -0.25 9.99 -20.38
N SER A 5 -1.27 10.18 -21.20
CA SER A 5 -2.58 9.53 -20.99
C SER A 5 -2.65 8.24 -21.79
N ARG A 6 -2.98 7.12 -21.13
CA ARG A 6 -3.23 5.81 -21.74
C ARG A 6 -4.49 5.19 -21.15
N ASP A 7 -5.40 4.74 -22.00
CA ASP A 7 -6.64 4.06 -21.59
C ASP A 7 -7.44 4.82 -20.51
N GLY A 8 -7.38 6.16 -20.56
CA GLY A 8 -8.06 7.02 -19.60
C GLY A 8 -7.32 7.24 -18.28
N TRP A 9 -6.06 6.78 -18.17
CA TRP A 9 -5.19 6.98 -17.01
C TRP A 9 -3.98 7.85 -17.36
N TRP A 10 -3.60 8.74 -16.45
CA TRP A 10 -2.31 9.41 -16.50
C TRP A 10 -1.24 8.46 -15.95
N VAL A 11 -0.18 8.25 -16.73
CA VAL A 11 0.90 7.32 -16.41
C VAL A 11 2.24 7.94 -16.76
N PRO A 12 3.34 7.56 -16.08
CA PRO A 12 4.70 7.84 -16.54
C PRO A 12 4.91 7.36 -17.98
N GLU A 13 5.50 8.20 -18.82
CA GLU A 13 5.68 7.94 -20.26
C GLU A 13 6.45 6.64 -20.53
N VAL A 14 7.32 6.23 -19.60
CA VAL A 14 8.12 5.02 -19.66
C VAL A 14 7.37 3.74 -19.26
N ALA A 15 6.16 3.84 -18.71
CA ALA A 15 5.40 2.67 -18.27
C ALA A 15 5.08 1.72 -19.42
N LEU A 16 5.37 0.43 -19.23
CA LEU A 16 5.13 -0.60 -20.25
C LEU A 16 3.65 -0.95 -20.41
N SER A 17 2.95 -1.06 -19.29
CA SER A 17 1.54 -1.47 -19.24
C SER A 17 0.87 -0.93 -17.98
N ILE A 18 -0.46 -0.84 -18.04
CA ILE A 18 -1.32 -0.57 -16.88
C ILE A 18 -1.97 -1.89 -16.50
N ILE A 19 -1.75 -2.33 -15.24
CA ILE A 19 -2.30 -3.59 -14.76
C ILE A 19 -3.61 -3.30 -14.02
N LEU A 20 -4.73 -3.40 -14.73
CA LEU A 20 -6.06 -3.20 -14.15
C LEU A 20 -6.65 -4.48 -13.52
N ARG A 21 -6.01 -5.65 -13.71
CA ARG A 21 -6.58 -6.93 -13.30
C ARG A 21 -6.48 -7.19 -11.79
N GLU A 22 -5.45 -6.69 -11.14
CA GLU A 22 -5.17 -6.98 -9.72
C GLU A 22 -6.27 -6.45 -8.80
N VAL A 23 -6.91 -5.32 -9.13
CA VAL A 23 -8.05 -4.81 -8.34
C VAL A 23 -9.28 -5.72 -8.37
N ASN A 24 -9.40 -6.65 -9.33
CA ASN A 24 -10.51 -7.61 -9.33
C ASN A 24 -10.43 -8.58 -8.15
N ASP A 25 -9.27 -8.75 -7.55
CA ASP A 25 -9.07 -9.63 -6.40
C ASP A 25 -9.66 -9.03 -5.10
N LEU A 26 -9.91 -7.71 -5.10
CA LEU A 26 -10.55 -7.02 -3.99
C LEU A 26 -11.92 -7.63 -3.63
N LYS A 27 -12.69 -8.12 -4.61
CA LYS A 27 -13.98 -8.81 -4.37
C LYS A 27 -13.85 -10.02 -3.44
N ASP A 28 -12.68 -10.69 -3.44
CA ASP A 28 -12.42 -11.88 -2.63
C ASP A 28 -11.89 -11.50 -1.22
N MET A 29 -11.48 -10.23 -1.03
CA MET A 29 -10.98 -9.69 0.24
C MET A 29 -12.08 -8.93 1.02
N LEU A 30 -12.93 -8.17 0.33
CA LEU A 30 -14.00 -7.35 0.91
C LEU A 30 -14.98 -8.11 1.83
N PRO A 31 -15.33 -9.39 1.58
CA PRO A 31 -16.22 -10.14 2.47
C PRO A 31 -15.68 -10.32 3.90
N PHE A 32 -14.37 -10.18 4.11
CA PHE A 32 -13.76 -10.27 5.44
C PHE A 32 -13.87 -8.94 6.21
N CYS A 33 -14.07 -7.80 5.53
CA CYS A 33 -14.25 -6.49 6.15
C CYS A 33 -15.69 -6.34 6.64
N LYS A 34 -15.90 -6.47 7.97
CA LYS A 34 -17.23 -6.33 8.59
C LYS A 34 -17.78 -4.91 8.51
N GLN A 35 -16.92 -3.93 8.55
CA GLN A 35 -17.20 -2.52 8.35
C GLN A 35 -16.31 -1.99 7.22
N LYS A 36 -16.65 -0.82 6.70
CA LYS A 36 -15.94 -0.23 5.56
C LYS A 36 -15.78 1.29 5.76
N ARG A 37 -15.40 1.66 6.99
CA ARG A 37 -15.21 3.07 7.38
C ARG A 37 -13.94 3.63 6.73
N ARG A 38 -12.79 3.08 7.07
CA ARG A 38 -11.50 3.54 6.55
C ARG A 38 -10.66 2.39 6.02
N VAL A 39 -10.04 2.62 4.87
CA VAL A 39 -8.92 1.82 4.39
C VAL A 39 -7.65 2.66 4.39
N VAL A 40 -6.56 2.08 4.87
CA VAL A 40 -5.20 2.60 4.69
C VAL A 40 -4.51 1.73 3.66
N GLN A 41 -4.05 2.36 2.56
CA GLN A 41 -3.44 1.70 1.43
C GLN A 41 -2.07 2.31 1.16
N ALA A 42 -1.03 1.49 0.93
CA ALA A 42 0.28 1.96 0.50
C ALA A 42 0.78 1.20 -0.74
N GLY A 43 1.56 1.91 -1.55
CA GLY A 43 1.83 1.59 -2.93
C GLY A 43 0.69 2.15 -3.80
N GLY A 44 0.39 3.46 -3.63
CA GLY A 44 -0.69 4.15 -4.37
C GLY A 44 -0.49 4.14 -5.87
N ASN A 45 0.78 4.07 -6.28
CA ASN A 45 1.21 4.03 -7.67
C ASN A 45 0.48 5.12 -8.48
N ILE A 46 -0.19 4.78 -9.56
CA ILE A 46 -0.97 5.72 -10.38
C ILE A 46 -2.45 5.84 -9.96
N GLY A 47 -2.87 5.22 -8.84
CA GLY A 47 -4.20 5.41 -8.27
C GLY A 47 -5.24 4.33 -8.60
N ILE A 48 -4.86 3.20 -9.18
CA ILE A 48 -5.79 2.13 -9.55
C ILE A 48 -6.47 1.55 -8.31
N TRP A 49 -5.70 1.11 -7.32
CA TRP A 49 -6.20 0.60 -6.06
C TRP A 49 -7.01 1.63 -5.26
N PRO A 50 -6.49 2.85 -5.00
CA PRO A 50 -7.28 3.88 -4.30
C PRO A 50 -8.63 4.16 -4.95
N LYS A 51 -8.67 4.26 -6.29
CA LYS A 51 -9.92 4.50 -7.04
C LYS A 51 -10.94 3.37 -6.86
N GLU A 52 -10.50 2.12 -6.87
CA GLU A 52 -11.41 1.00 -6.64
C GLU A 52 -11.87 0.94 -5.19
N LEU A 53 -10.95 1.12 -4.23
CA LEU A 53 -11.26 1.13 -2.80
C LEU A 53 -12.26 2.23 -2.43
N SER A 54 -12.20 3.40 -3.08
CA SER A 54 -13.11 4.54 -2.82
C SER A 54 -14.59 4.23 -3.10
N LYS A 55 -14.87 3.22 -3.91
CA LYS A 55 -16.23 2.76 -4.17
C LYS A 55 -16.82 1.91 -3.04
N HIS A 56 -15.99 1.46 -2.11
CA HIS A 56 -16.34 0.48 -1.09
C HIS A 56 -16.17 0.99 0.33
N PHE A 57 -15.31 1.97 0.57
CA PHE A 57 -15.00 2.52 1.88
C PHE A 57 -15.44 3.98 1.98
N ASP A 58 -15.83 4.39 3.19
CA ASP A 58 -16.21 5.79 3.47
C ASP A 58 -14.99 6.73 3.33
N SER A 59 -13.78 6.25 3.64
CA SER A 59 -12.53 6.99 3.55
C SER A 59 -11.38 6.09 3.09
N VAL A 60 -10.61 6.55 2.13
CA VAL A 60 -9.38 5.94 1.62
C VAL A 60 -8.21 6.85 1.93
N VAL A 61 -7.21 6.34 2.62
CA VAL A 61 -5.93 7.05 2.81
C VAL A 61 -4.87 6.30 2.03
N THR A 62 -4.21 6.96 1.08
CA THR A 62 -3.22 6.31 0.20
C THR A 62 -1.86 6.99 0.26
N PHE A 63 -0.81 6.18 0.18
CA PHE A 63 0.59 6.61 0.28
C PHE A 63 1.37 6.18 -0.96
N GLU A 64 2.06 7.13 -1.59
CA GLU A 64 2.93 6.90 -2.74
C GLU A 64 4.15 7.81 -2.65
N PRO A 65 5.34 7.28 -2.36
CA PRO A 65 6.56 8.08 -2.21
C PRO A 65 7.19 8.53 -3.53
N ASP A 66 7.07 7.74 -4.62
CA ASP A 66 7.65 8.13 -5.90
C ASP A 66 6.95 9.38 -6.46
N ALA A 67 7.72 10.44 -6.71
CA ALA A 67 7.17 11.73 -7.10
C ALA A 67 6.40 11.69 -8.43
N LEU A 68 6.83 10.86 -9.38
CA LEU A 68 6.18 10.76 -10.69
C LEU A 68 4.90 9.93 -10.62
N ASN A 69 4.93 8.81 -9.89
CA ASN A 69 3.74 8.00 -9.64
C ASN A 69 2.72 8.80 -8.81
N HIS A 70 3.16 9.51 -7.77
CA HIS A 70 2.30 10.39 -6.98
C HIS A 70 1.65 11.48 -7.84
N GLN A 71 2.38 12.11 -8.75
CA GLN A 71 1.81 13.09 -9.66
C GLN A 71 0.70 12.46 -10.54
N ALA A 72 0.95 11.26 -11.06
CA ALA A 72 -0.04 10.51 -11.82
C ALA A 72 -1.25 10.14 -10.96
N LEU A 73 -1.03 9.68 -9.72
CA LEU A 73 -2.05 9.38 -8.73
C LEU A 73 -2.98 10.59 -8.51
N VAL A 74 -2.42 11.77 -8.23
CA VAL A 74 -3.20 13.01 -8.05
C VAL A 74 -4.01 13.35 -9.30
N MET A 75 -3.43 13.20 -10.49
CA MET A 75 -4.16 13.47 -11.75
C MET A 75 -5.28 12.47 -12.02
N ASN A 76 -5.17 11.23 -11.53
CA ASN A 76 -6.14 10.17 -11.78
C ASN A 76 -7.29 10.13 -10.77
N VAL A 77 -7.04 10.54 -9.52
CA VAL A 77 -8.02 10.39 -8.44
C VAL A 77 -8.10 11.58 -7.48
N GLY A 78 -7.38 12.68 -7.73
CA GLY A 78 -7.36 13.83 -6.83
C GLY A 78 -8.69 14.60 -6.73
N ASP A 79 -9.64 14.33 -7.62
CA ASP A 79 -11.01 14.85 -7.59
C ASP A 79 -12.01 13.92 -6.88
N VAL A 80 -11.56 12.76 -6.38
CA VAL A 80 -12.41 11.82 -5.65
C VAL A 80 -12.45 12.23 -4.17
N GLU A 81 -13.60 12.69 -3.69
CA GLU A 81 -13.77 13.37 -2.40
C GLU A 81 -13.34 12.55 -1.17
N ASN A 82 -13.46 11.21 -1.23
CA ASN A 82 -13.14 10.33 -0.11
C ASN A 82 -11.74 9.70 -0.17
N ILE A 83 -10.84 10.22 -1.03
CA ILE A 83 -9.44 9.79 -1.10
C ILE A 83 -8.52 10.89 -0.55
N ASP A 84 -7.77 10.56 0.49
CA ASP A 84 -6.68 11.38 1.04
C ASP A 84 -5.33 10.85 0.54
N ILE A 85 -4.56 11.68 -0.16
CA ILE A 85 -3.35 11.29 -0.89
C ILE A 85 -2.12 11.87 -0.22
N HIS A 86 -1.14 11.02 0.10
CA HIS A 86 0.10 11.42 0.73
C HIS A 86 1.33 11.04 -0.12
N ASN A 87 2.20 12.02 -0.39
CA ASN A 87 3.52 11.76 -1.00
C ASN A 87 4.53 11.38 0.08
N LEU A 88 4.33 10.21 0.67
CA LEU A 88 5.11 9.68 1.79
C LEU A 88 5.28 8.18 1.62
N ALA A 89 6.36 7.62 2.18
CA ALA A 89 6.49 6.18 2.39
C ALA A 89 6.02 5.79 3.79
N LEU A 90 5.52 4.57 3.94
CA LEU A 90 5.21 4.00 5.24
C LEU A 90 6.38 3.16 5.76
N GLY A 91 6.66 3.28 7.05
CA GLY A 91 7.71 2.50 7.74
C GLY A 91 7.51 2.50 9.24
N GLU A 92 8.47 1.93 9.97
CA GLU A 92 8.41 1.78 11.43
C GLU A 92 8.37 3.13 12.15
N LYS A 93 9.16 4.10 11.68
CA LYS A 93 9.36 5.39 12.33
C LYS A 93 9.67 6.48 11.33
N TYR A 94 9.72 7.72 11.79
CA TYR A 94 10.12 8.85 10.97
C TYR A 94 11.53 8.67 10.42
N GLY A 95 11.68 8.93 9.14
CA GLY A 95 12.93 8.85 8.40
C GLY A 95 12.84 9.48 7.03
N ALA A 96 13.84 9.23 6.21
CA ALA A 96 13.87 9.63 4.81
C ALA A 96 14.40 8.47 3.95
N GLY A 97 14.10 8.50 2.68
CA GLY A 97 14.52 7.51 1.70
C GLY A 97 14.57 8.08 0.29
N SER A 98 15.15 7.31 -0.61
CA SER A 98 15.15 7.57 -2.05
C SER A 98 14.60 6.36 -2.79
N MET A 99 14.12 6.57 -4.02
CA MET A 99 13.58 5.49 -4.83
C MET A 99 14.69 4.79 -5.63
N ASP A 100 14.73 3.49 -5.55
CA ASP A 100 15.54 2.63 -6.42
C ASP A 100 14.65 2.10 -7.55
N HIS A 101 14.79 2.69 -8.73
CA HIS A 101 14.06 2.32 -9.94
C HIS A 101 14.71 1.09 -10.58
N ILE A 102 14.41 -0.10 -10.07
CA ILE A 102 15.00 -1.37 -10.51
C ILE A 102 14.78 -1.61 -12.00
N ASP A 103 13.58 -1.39 -12.50
CA ASP A 103 13.28 -1.30 -13.94
C ASP A 103 12.52 0.02 -14.17
N PRO A 104 13.15 1.02 -14.81
CA PRO A 104 12.50 2.31 -15.07
C PRO A 104 11.22 2.23 -15.90
N ARG A 105 10.97 1.09 -16.58
CA ARG A 105 9.76 0.87 -17.37
C ARG A 105 8.66 0.18 -16.59
N ASN A 106 8.97 -0.39 -15.42
CA ASN A 106 8.01 -1.00 -14.51
C ASN A 106 7.80 -0.11 -13.29
N ILE A 107 6.81 0.78 -13.38
CA ILE A 107 6.47 1.75 -12.35
C ILE A 107 5.97 1.14 -11.04
N GLY A 108 5.65 -0.15 -11.02
CA GLY A 108 5.25 -0.89 -9.83
C GLY A 108 6.41 -1.57 -9.11
N ALA A 109 7.63 -1.62 -9.69
CA ALA A 109 8.77 -2.31 -9.10
C ALA A 109 9.80 -1.36 -8.45
N HIS A 110 9.33 -0.25 -7.91
CA HIS A 110 10.19 0.74 -7.24
C HIS A 110 10.43 0.35 -5.78
N GLN A 111 11.68 0.31 -5.35
CA GLN A 111 12.09 -0.10 -4.01
C GLN A 111 12.74 1.05 -3.23
N ILE A 112 12.56 1.07 -1.91
CA ILE A 112 13.19 2.08 -1.06
C ILE A 112 14.67 1.76 -0.88
N LYS A 113 15.52 2.80 -0.93
CA LYS A 113 16.94 2.78 -0.54
C LYS A 113 17.27 3.97 0.33
N ASP A 114 18.47 3.98 0.89
CA ASP A 114 18.98 5.13 1.64
C ASP A 114 18.99 6.39 0.77
N GLY A 115 18.56 7.51 1.34
CA GLY A 115 18.48 8.80 0.66
C GLY A 115 17.54 9.78 1.34
N ASP A 116 17.16 10.85 0.63
CA ASP A 116 16.42 11.98 1.18
C ASP A 116 15.34 12.55 0.22
N GLU A 117 14.95 11.78 -0.83
CA GLU A 117 13.97 12.24 -1.82
C GLU A 117 12.57 12.35 -1.26
N PHE A 118 12.21 11.52 -0.27
CA PHE A 118 10.90 11.54 0.39
C PHE A 118 10.99 11.20 1.86
N GLN A 119 9.92 11.51 2.59
CA GLN A 119 9.80 11.18 4.01
C GLN A 119 9.18 9.79 4.20
N ILE A 120 9.65 9.09 5.24
CA ILE A 120 9.08 7.85 5.75
C ILE A 120 8.36 8.18 7.05
N VAL A 121 7.13 7.68 7.22
CA VAL A 121 6.32 7.91 8.43
C VAL A 121 5.66 6.62 8.90
N SER A 122 5.32 6.54 10.18
CA SER A 122 4.50 5.44 10.70
C SER A 122 3.00 5.73 10.51
N ILE A 123 2.19 4.70 10.30
CA ILE A 123 0.72 4.80 10.27
C ILE A 123 0.21 5.30 11.63
N ASP A 124 0.82 4.86 12.72
CA ASP A 124 0.42 5.22 14.09
C ASP A 124 0.47 6.72 14.36
N ARG A 125 1.31 7.48 13.61
CA ARG A 125 1.37 8.94 13.69
C ARG A 125 0.03 9.63 13.38
N PHE A 126 -0.80 9.03 12.54
CA PHE A 126 -2.08 9.60 12.14
C PHE A 126 -3.19 9.38 13.17
N GLY A 127 -2.98 8.50 14.15
CA GLY A 127 -3.91 8.29 15.28
C GLY A 127 -5.23 7.64 14.87
N TYR A 128 -5.27 6.92 13.75
CA TYR A 128 -6.49 6.24 13.30
C TYR A 128 -6.96 5.18 14.30
N ASN A 129 -8.29 5.07 14.47
CA ASN A 129 -8.93 4.08 15.33
C ASN A 129 -10.16 3.43 14.67
N ASP A 130 -10.31 3.63 13.37
CA ASP A 130 -11.44 3.20 12.55
C ASP A 130 -11.00 2.52 11.26
N VAL A 131 -9.78 1.98 11.22
CA VAL A 131 -9.25 1.27 10.04
C VAL A 131 -9.87 -0.12 9.97
N ASP A 132 -10.60 -0.41 8.90
CA ASP A 132 -11.24 -1.70 8.67
C ASP A 132 -10.48 -2.56 7.65
N PHE A 133 -9.64 -1.93 6.83
CA PHE A 133 -8.77 -2.62 5.88
C PHE A 133 -7.40 -1.92 5.79
N LEU A 134 -6.33 -2.70 5.83
CA LEU A 134 -4.95 -2.26 5.61
C LEU A 134 -4.39 -3.04 4.42
N GLN A 135 -4.12 -2.36 3.31
CA GLN A 135 -3.56 -2.96 2.10
C GLN A 135 -2.18 -2.37 1.82
N LEU A 136 -1.16 -3.23 1.79
CA LEU A 136 0.23 -2.83 1.57
C LEU A 136 0.84 -3.63 0.41
N ASP A 137 1.31 -2.90 -0.59
CA ASP A 137 2.16 -3.36 -1.69
C ASP A 137 3.29 -2.33 -1.83
N VAL A 138 4.33 -2.51 -1.04
CA VAL A 138 5.43 -1.54 -0.88
C VAL A 138 6.79 -2.14 -1.20
N GLU A 139 6.79 -3.16 -2.07
CA GLU A 139 7.97 -3.73 -2.71
C GLU A 139 9.06 -4.16 -1.72
N GLY A 140 8.64 -4.87 -0.66
CA GLY A 140 9.50 -5.47 0.37
C GLY A 140 9.61 -4.66 1.66
N PHE A 141 8.95 -3.50 1.76
CA PHE A 141 8.98 -2.66 2.96
C PHE A 141 7.79 -2.92 3.90
N GLU A 142 7.02 -3.98 3.64
CA GLU A 142 5.79 -4.36 4.37
C GLU A 142 6.06 -4.58 5.85
N HIS A 143 7.20 -5.21 6.20
CA HIS A 143 7.55 -5.47 7.60
C HIS A 143 7.64 -4.18 8.42
N PHE A 144 8.35 -3.18 7.89
CA PHE A 144 8.48 -1.89 8.57
C PHE A 144 7.18 -1.10 8.60
N ALA A 145 6.37 -1.19 7.55
CA ALA A 145 5.05 -0.55 7.54
C ALA A 145 4.11 -1.16 8.59
N ILE A 146 4.14 -2.49 8.77
CA ILE A 146 3.40 -3.18 9.84
C ILE A 146 3.91 -2.80 11.23
N LEU A 147 5.23 -2.72 11.45
CA LEU A 147 5.79 -2.25 12.73
C LEU A 147 5.31 -0.83 13.06
N GLY A 148 5.25 0.06 12.06
CA GLY A 148 4.75 1.42 12.21
C GLY A 148 3.23 1.55 12.30
N ALA A 149 2.49 0.45 12.23
CA ALA A 149 1.02 0.40 12.31
C ALA A 149 0.52 -0.34 13.56
N MET A 150 1.39 -0.78 14.44
CA MET A 150 1.04 -1.70 15.53
C MET A 150 -0.03 -1.15 16.48
N GLU A 151 0.02 0.15 16.84
CA GLU A 151 -1.04 0.77 17.65
C GLU A 151 -2.37 0.84 16.90
N THR A 152 -2.35 1.26 15.63
CA THR A 152 -3.52 1.32 14.76
C THR A 152 -4.14 -0.05 14.58
N ILE A 153 -3.32 -1.09 14.33
CA ILE A 153 -3.77 -2.48 14.21
C ILE A 153 -4.43 -2.94 15.50
N GLN A 154 -3.82 -2.68 16.67
CA GLN A 154 -4.38 -3.11 17.97
C GLN A 154 -5.64 -2.35 18.37
N LYS A 155 -5.83 -1.11 17.90
CA LYS A 155 -7.05 -0.32 18.15
C LYS A 155 -8.21 -0.73 17.24
N SER A 156 -7.93 -1.06 15.98
CA SER A 156 -8.95 -1.23 14.93
C SER A 156 -9.17 -2.68 14.52
N TRP A 157 -8.17 -3.54 14.65
CA TRP A 157 -8.15 -4.94 14.19
C TRP A 157 -8.62 -5.08 12.74
N PRO A 158 -8.00 -4.37 11.78
CA PRO A 158 -8.40 -4.40 10.39
C PRO A 158 -8.19 -5.78 9.76
N VAL A 159 -8.85 -6.05 8.66
CA VAL A 159 -8.36 -7.04 7.70
C VAL A 159 -7.06 -6.51 7.11
N ILE A 160 -6.04 -7.35 7.00
CA ILE A 160 -4.73 -6.94 6.47
C ILE A 160 -4.45 -7.73 5.20
N CYS A 161 -4.10 -7.05 4.12
CA CYS A 161 -3.65 -7.62 2.86
C CYS A 161 -2.23 -7.14 2.57
N LEU A 162 -1.30 -8.07 2.41
CA LEU A 162 0.10 -7.78 2.10
C LEU A 162 0.49 -8.48 0.81
N GLU A 163 1.12 -7.75 -0.13
CA GLU A 163 1.80 -8.40 -1.25
C GLU A 163 3.21 -8.82 -0.83
N LEU A 164 3.42 -10.13 -0.61
CA LEU A 164 4.69 -10.69 -0.17
C LEU A 164 5.36 -11.46 -1.32
N LYS A 165 6.46 -10.91 -1.82
CA LYS A 165 7.19 -11.39 -3.02
C LYS A 165 8.58 -11.95 -2.71
N GLY A 166 8.96 -12.09 -1.43
CA GLY A 166 10.31 -12.45 -1.00
C GLY A 166 11.33 -11.31 -1.09
N ILE A 167 10.88 -10.09 -1.39
CA ILE A 167 11.76 -8.92 -1.53
C ILE A 167 12.20 -8.38 -0.18
N GLY A 168 11.44 -8.59 0.89
CA GLY A 168 11.77 -8.16 2.25
C GLY A 168 13.13 -8.61 2.75
N LYS A 169 13.67 -9.71 2.19
CA LYS A 169 15.05 -10.17 2.45
C LYS A 169 16.12 -9.12 2.14
N ARG A 170 15.88 -8.22 1.19
CA ARG A 170 16.78 -7.10 0.86
C ARG A 170 16.98 -6.18 2.06
N TYR A 171 15.96 -6.06 2.91
CA TYR A 171 15.94 -5.21 4.09
C TYR A 171 16.23 -5.99 5.39
N GLY A 172 16.62 -7.26 5.28
CA GLY A 172 16.93 -8.11 6.44
C GLY A 172 15.72 -8.81 7.04
N HIS A 173 14.53 -8.65 6.48
CA HIS A 173 13.28 -9.24 6.96
C HIS A 173 12.64 -10.09 5.86
N PRO A 174 12.83 -11.41 5.86
CA PRO A 174 12.09 -12.30 4.97
C PRO A 174 10.57 -12.22 5.27
N ASP A 175 9.74 -12.59 4.29
CA ASP A 175 8.28 -12.52 4.40
C ASP A 175 7.75 -13.25 5.65
N GLU A 176 8.44 -14.31 6.07
CA GLU A 176 8.13 -15.09 7.26
C GLU A 176 8.17 -14.24 8.55
N ASP A 177 9.04 -13.24 8.63
CA ASP A 177 9.11 -12.36 9.81
C ASP A 177 7.81 -11.57 9.96
N THR A 178 7.27 -11.05 8.86
CA THR A 178 6.01 -10.31 8.86
C THR A 178 4.81 -11.21 9.16
N ILE A 179 4.80 -12.42 8.60
CA ILE A 179 3.76 -13.43 8.88
C ILE A 179 3.79 -13.78 10.37
N ASN A 180 4.96 -14.14 10.92
CA ASN A 180 5.11 -14.51 12.33
C ASN A 180 4.72 -13.35 13.27
N LEU A 181 5.06 -12.11 12.91
CA LEU A 181 4.66 -10.93 13.68
C LEU A 181 3.15 -10.81 13.78
N LEU A 182 2.42 -10.91 12.66
CA LEU A 182 0.96 -10.84 12.63
C LEU A 182 0.32 -12.02 13.36
N GLU A 183 0.83 -13.23 13.18
CA GLU A 183 0.34 -14.42 13.89
C GLU A 183 0.55 -14.29 15.41
N SER A 184 1.67 -13.71 15.85
CA SER A 184 1.98 -13.52 17.28
C SER A 184 0.98 -12.62 18.01
N ILE A 185 0.29 -11.72 17.27
CA ILE A 185 -0.74 -10.82 17.81
C ILE A 185 -2.17 -11.31 17.54
N GLY A 186 -2.33 -12.54 17.03
CA GLY A 186 -3.61 -13.22 16.91
C GLY A 186 -4.26 -13.14 15.53
N TYR A 187 -3.54 -12.73 14.49
CA TYR A 187 -4.00 -12.87 13.11
C TYR A 187 -3.79 -14.29 12.61
N THR A 188 -4.61 -14.67 11.64
CA THR A 188 -4.45 -15.93 10.89
C THR A 188 -4.55 -15.65 9.39
N ILE A 189 -3.80 -16.40 8.61
CA ILE A 189 -3.92 -16.34 7.15
C ILE A 189 -5.28 -16.91 6.75
N ARG A 190 -6.09 -16.10 6.09
CA ARG A 190 -7.41 -16.47 5.62
C ARG A 190 -7.44 -16.87 4.16
N SER A 191 -6.65 -16.19 3.33
CA SER A 191 -6.58 -16.43 1.90
C SER A 191 -5.19 -16.08 1.36
N ARG A 192 -4.82 -16.73 0.26
CA ARG A 192 -3.67 -16.37 -0.57
C ARG A 192 -4.18 -16.21 -2.00
N ILE A 193 -4.06 -15.01 -2.55
CA ILE A 193 -4.55 -14.65 -3.87
C ILE A 193 -3.33 -14.15 -4.66
N HIS A 194 -2.81 -14.96 -5.56
CA HIS A 194 -1.55 -14.69 -6.25
C HIS A 194 -0.39 -14.47 -5.25
N ARG A 195 0.06 -13.24 -5.10
CA ARG A 195 1.12 -12.82 -4.16
C ARG A 195 0.56 -12.15 -2.91
N ASP A 196 -0.73 -11.83 -2.92
CA ASP A 196 -1.43 -11.22 -1.80
C ASP A 196 -1.75 -12.27 -0.73
N ILE A 197 -1.44 -11.93 0.51
CA ILE A 197 -1.82 -12.72 1.67
C ILE A 197 -2.79 -11.92 2.52
N VAL A 198 -3.98 -12.48 2.73
CA VAL A 198 -5.04 -11.86 3.53
C VAL A 198 -5.02 -12.44 4.94
N PHE A 199 -4.88 -11.56 5.91
CA PHE A 199 -4.90 -11.88 7.33
C PHE A 199 -6.16 -11.35 7.98
N VAL A 200 -6.76 -12.17 8.84
CA VAL A 200 -7.91 -11.79 9.67
C VAL A 200 -7.64 -12.17 11.12
N ARG A 201 -8.23 -11.41 12.03
CA ARG A 201 -8.29 -11.79 13.44
C ARG A 201 -9.59 -12.55 13.70
N ASN A 202 -9.49 -13.71 14.34
CA ASN A 202 -10.66 -14.54 14.74
C ASN A 202 -11.40 -13.94 15.93
#